data_0c514f615c56592b2f4f99b71fdcee82
#
_entry.id   0c514f615c56592b2f4f99b71fdcee82
#
_cell.length_a   1.000
_cell.length_b   1.000
_cell.length_c   1.000
_cell.angle_alpha   90.00
_cell.angle_beta   90.00
_cell.angle_gamma   90.00
#
_symmetry.space_group_name_H-M   'P 1'
#
loop_
_entity.id
_entity.type
_entity.pdbx_description
1 polymer ?
#
loop_
_entity_poly.entity_id
_entity_poly.type
_entity_poly.pdbx_seq_one_letter_code
_entity_poly.pdbx_strand_id
1 'polypeptide(L)'
;MNADPEAASVQVEPRVRPQPRHPRELDETRALELLGRTGVGRVVYTVGALPAVLPVRFRLDPLGGVLLSTAADSELARAVEGAVIAFEADEVDGRDGTGWCVTVLGRAEVRRPSPAPGTRAEIRIAPELVVGRHLAPDPS
;
A
#
# COMPACT_ATOMS: atom_id res chain seq x y z
N MET A 1 -6.26 -7.11 25.65
CA MET A 1 -5.87 -6.44 25.28
C MET A 1 -5.93 -5.54 24.97
N ASN A 2 -5.64 -5.10 25.16
CA ASN A 2 -5.80 -4.03 24.82
C ASN A 2 -5.40 -3.65 23.91
N ALA A 3 -6.25 -3.77 23.42
CA ALA A 3 -5.77 -3.15 22.36
C ALA A 3 -4.89 -2.16 22.77
N ASP A 4 -3.83 -2.44 22.50
CA ASP A 4 -2.89 -1.50 22.78
C ASP A 4 -3.21 -0.27 22.02
N PRO A 5 -3.57 0.76 22.64
CA PRO A 5 -3.85 1.99 21.95
C PRO A 5 -2.69 2.46 21.14
N GLU A 6 -1.50 2.12 21.53
CA GLU A 6 -0.39 2.55 20.73
C GLU A 6 -0.32 1.83 19.44
N ALA A 7 -0.65 0.57 19.42
CA ALA A 7 -0.66 -0.18 18.17
C ALA A 7 -1.76 0.34 17.29
N ALA A 8 -2.89 0.63 17.89
CA ALA A 8 -3.98 1.17 17.13
C ALA A 8 -3.68 2.56 16.64
N SER A 9 -2.93 3.27 17.41
CA SER A 9 -2.63 4.62 17.04
C SER A 9 -1.31 4.70 16.35
N VAL A 10 -1.17 3.94 15.33
CA VAL A 10 -0.01 4.15 14.51
C VAL A 10 0.07 5.62 14.24
N GLN A 11 1.05 6.21 14.78
CA GLN A 11 1.19 7.62 14.67
C GLN A 11 1.46 7.99 13.25
N VAL A 12 0.67 8.91 12.77
CA VAL A 12 0.94 9.46 11.48
C VAL A 12 1.94 10.56 11.70
N GLU A 13 3.16 10.18 11.77
CA GLU A 13 4.20 11.16 11.93
C GLU A 13 4.68 11.63 10.59
N PRO A 14 5.32 12.78 10.52
CA PRO A 14 5.96 13.18 9.28
C PRO A 14 6.84 12.04 8.81
N ARG A 15 6.80 11.81 7.53
CA ARG A 15 7.51 10.71 6.98
C ARG A 15 9.01 10.89 7.17
N VAL A 16 9.59 9.98 7.90
CA VAL A 16 11.03 9.93 8.13
C VAL A 16 11.51 8.67 7.46
N ARG A 17 12.60 8.76 6.73
CA ARG A 17 13.18 7.58 6.09
C ARG A 17 13.88 6.76 7.15
N PRO A 18 13.33 5.61 7.54
CA PRO A 18 13.98 4.80 8.56
C PRO A 18 15.25 4.17 7.99
N GLN A 19 16.22 4.03 8.85
CA GLN A 19 17.38 3.23 8.50
C GLN A 19 17.01 1.76 8.60
N PRO A 20 17.48 0.93 7.69
CA PRO A 20 17.23 -0.50 7.81
C PRO A 20 17.75 -1.02 9.13
N ARG A 21 16.91 -1.71 9.88
CA ARG A 21 17.26 -2.31 11.16
C ARG A 21 17.66 -3.74 11.04
N HIS A 22 17.40 -4.31 9.90
CA HIS A 22 17.62 -5.72 9.66
C HIS A 22 18.29 -5.84 8.31
N PRO A 23 19.25 -6.78 8.15
CA PRO A 23 19.94 -6.89 6.87
C PRO A 23 19.04 -7.12 5.67
N ARG A 24 17.83 -7.59 5.91
CA ARG A 24 16.87 -7.86 4.84
C ARG A 24 15.94 -6.69 4.57
N GLU A 25 16.00 -5.66 5.39
CA GLU A 25 15.19 -4.49 5.12
C GLU A 25 15.78 -3.72 3.95
N LEU A 26 14.90 -3.19 3.13
CA LEU A 26 15.28 -2.32 2.03
C LEU A 26 15.15 -0.89 2.49
N ASP A 27 16.04 -0.02 2.05
CA ASP A 27 15.80 1.39 2.29
C ASP A 27 14.63 1.85 1.42
N GLU A 28 14.09 3.01 1.74
CA GLU A 28 12.88 3.48 1.09
C GLU A 28 13.09 3.69 -0.41
N THR A 29 14.24 4.22 -0.81
CA THR A 29 14.51 4.47 -2.22
C THR A 29 14.48 3.18 -3.02
N ARG A 30 15.13 2.14 -2.49
CA ARG A 30 15.16 0.85 -3.18
C ARG A 30 13.77 0.21 -3.17
N ALA A 31 13.03 0.35 -2.07
CA ALA A 31 11.68 -0.18 -1.99
C ALA A 31 10.80 0.44 -3.07
N LEU A 32 10.88 1.75 -3.24
CA LEU A 32 10.07 2.42 -4.26
C LEU A 32 10.51 2.05 -5.67
N GLU A 33 11.80 1.83 -5.89
CA GLU A 33 12.27 1.35 -7.19
C GLU A 33 11.67 -0.01 -7.53
N LEU A 34 11.69 -0.92 -6.57
CA LEU A 34 11.13 -2.25 -6.79
C LEU A 34 9.63 -2.16 -7.03
N LEU A 35 8.95 -1.35 -6.25
CA LEU A 35 7.52 -1.17 -6.40
C LEU A 35 7.17 -0.68 -7.80
N GLY A 36 7.95 0.25 -8.34
CA GLY A 36 7.73 0.78 -9.68
C GLY A 36 7.95 -0.20 -10.80
N ARG A 37 8.53 -1.37 -10.52
CA ARG A 37 8.81 -2.38 -11.53
C ARG A 37 7.66 -3.36 -11.72
N THR A 38 6.66 -3.29 -10.87
CA THR A 38 5.48 -4.12 -11.03
C THR A 38 4.28 -3.24 -11.38
N GLY A 39 3.21 -3.85 -11.84
CA GLY A 39 2.02 -3.10 -12.23
C GLY A 39 0.78 -3.54 -11.48
N VAL A 40 0.91 -4.52 -10.60
CA VAL A 40 -0.21 -5.06 -9.83
C VAL A 40 0.20 -5.20 -8.39
N GLY A 41 -0.64 -4.76 -7.51
CA GLY A 41 -0.47 -4.93 -6.08
C GLY A 41 -1.80 -5.20 -5.44
N ARG A 42 -1.85 -5.07 -4.13
CA ARG A 42 -3.06 -5.30 -3.36
C ARG A 42 -3.30 -4.12 -2.45
N VAL A 43 -4.52 -3.62 -2.47
CA VAL A 43 -4.92 -2.61 -1.51
C VAL A 43 -5.62 -3.33 -0.35
N VAL A 44 -5.29 -2.91 0.86
CA VAL A 44 -5.84 -3.47 2.08
C VAL A 44 -6.57 -2.35 2.81
N TYR A 45 -7.85 -2.54 3.05
CA TYR A 45 -8.69 -1.48 3.58
C TYR A 45 -9.77 -2.12 4.45
N THR A 46 -10.56 -1.27 5.09
CA THR A 46 -11.59 -1.75 6.02
C THR A 46 -12.97 -1.35 5.51
N VAL A 47 -13.88 -2.29 5.53
CA VAL A 47 -15.29 -2.04 5.22
C VAL A 47 -16.09 -2.43 6.47
N GLY A 48 -16.74 -1.44 7.07
CA GLY A 48 -17.28 -1.65 8.40
C GLY A 48 -16.13 -1.92 9.33
N ALA A 49 -16.11 -2.96 10.05
CA ALA A 49 -14.99 -3.32 10.91
C ALA A 49 -14.18 -4.49 10.33
N LEU A 50 -14.41 -4.82 9.06
CA LEU A 50 -13.81 -6.01 8.46
C LEU A 50 -12.73 -5.62 7.47
N PRO A 51 -11.58 -6.26 7.55
CA PRO A 51 -10.53 -6.02 6.55
C PRO A 51 -10.92 -6.60 5.19
N ALA A 52 -10.51 -5.91 4.15
CA ALA A 52 -10.72 -6.32 2.77
C ALA A 52 -9.41 -6.20 2.02
N VAL A 53 -9.20 -7.08 1.05
CA VAL A 53 -8.00 -7.11 0.22
C VAL A 53 -8.43 -7.21 -1.22
N LEU A 54 -7.88 -6.37 -2.07
CA LEU A 54 -8.26 -6.36 -3.48
C LEU A 54 -7.02 -6.18 -4.35
N PRO A 55 -6.78 -7.07 -5.32
CA PRO A 55 -5.72 -6.85 -6.30
C PRO A 55 -6.09 -5.69 -7.20
N VAL A 56 -5.13 -4.83 -7.48
CA VAL A 56 -5.37 -3.64 -8.31
C VAL A 56 -4.15 -3.38 -9.18
N ARG A 57 -4.39 -2.82 -10.35
CA ARG A 57 -3.32 -2.25 -11.14
C ARG A 57 -2.99 -0.88 -10.56
N PHE A 58 -1.72 -0.52 -10.62
CA PHE A 58 -1.29 0.73 -10.04
C PHE A 58 -0.11 1.30 -10.81
N ARG A 59 0.18 2.55 -10.51
CA ARG A 59 1.41 3.22 -10.93
C ARG A 59 1.84 4.16 -9.82
N LEU A 60 3.06 4.63 -9.88
CA LEU A 60 3.57 5.59 -8.92
C LEU A 60 3.60 6.97 -9.55
N ASP A 61 3.29 7.99 -8.76
CA ASP A 61 3.48 9.36 -9.22
C ASP A 61 4.90 9.83 -8.85
N PRO A 62 5.34 11.01 -9.33
CA PRO A 62 6.71 11.46 -9.05
C PRO A 62 7.04 11.64 -7.59
N LEU A 63 6.05 11.79 -6.73
CA LEU A 63 6.27 11.93 -5.29
C LEU A 63 6.19 10.60 -4.56
N GLY A 64 6.11 9.50 -5.29
CA GLY A 64 6.04 8.18 -4.68
C GLY A 64 4.64 7.79 -4.26
N GLY A 65 3.63 8.57 -4.58
CA GLY A 65 2.25 8.21 -4.29
C GLY A 65 1.80 7.04 -5.16
N VAL A 66 1.00 6.16 -4.57
CA VAL A 66 0.44 5.03 -5.30
C VAL A 66 -0.87 5.48 -5.92
N LEU A 67 -0.97 5.36 -7.22
CA LEU A 67 -2.16 5.75 -7.96
C LEU A 67 -2.86 4.54 -8.52
N LEU A 68 -4.15 4.45 -8.26
CA LEU A 68 -4.95 3.38 -8.83
C LEU A 68 -6.29 3.91 -9.28
N SER A 69 -6.94 3.18 -10.17
CA SER A 69 -8.21 3.58 -10.76
C SER A 69 -9.27 2.54 -10.44
N THR A 70 -10.45 3.00 -10.12
CA THR A 70 -11.57 2.13 -9.84
C THR A 70 -12.84 2.81 -10.32
N ALA A 71 -13.95 2.07 -10.36
CA ALA A 71 -15.24 2.70 -10.66
C ALA A 71 -15.56 3.73 -9.58
N ALA A 72 -16.10 4.86 -10.01
CA ALA A 72 -16.35 5.96 -9.08
C ALA A 72 -17.34 5.60 -7.98
N ASP A 73 -18.22 4.63 -8.24
CA ASP A 73 -19.21 4.18 -7.28
C ASP A 73 -18.83 2.84 -6.63
N SER A 74 -17.56 2.45 -6.73
CA SER A 74 -17.12 1.17 -6.15
C SER A 74 -17.12 1.22 -4.63
N GLU A 75 -17.22 0.04 -4.04
CA GLU A 75 -17.06 -0.09 -2.60
C GLU A 75 -15.70 0.43 -2.15
N LEU A 76 -14.67 0.13 -2.92
CA LEU A 76 -13.33 0.60 -2.59
C LEU A 76 -13.30 2.12 -2.49
N ALA A 77 -13.82 2.82 -3.51
CA ALA A 77 -13.79 4.27 -3.51
C ALA A 77 -14.52 4.85 -2.31
N ARG A 78 -15.66 4.25 -1.95
CA ARG A 78 -16.45 4.73 -0.80
C ARG A 78 -15.74 4.45 0.52
N ALA A 79 -15.11 3.30 0.63
CA ALA A 79 -14.55 2.86 1.90
C ALA A 79 -13.25 3.58 2.27
N VAL A 80 -12.46 3.99 1.28
CA VAL A 80 -11.11 4.45 1.57
C VAL A 80 -10.95 5.95 1.65
N GLU A 81 -11.96 6.72 1.26
CA GLU A 81 -11.83 8.18 1.22
C GLU A 81 -11.41 8.72 2.57
N GLY A 82 -10.24 9.36 2.62
CA GLY A 82 -9.72 9.94 3.85
C GLY A 82 -9.19 8.94 4.86
N ALA A 83 -9.21 7.66 4.55
CA ALA A 83 -8.74 6.63 5.47
C ALA A 83 -7.27 6.34 5.27
N VAL A 84 -6.62 5.87 6.33
CA VAL A 84 -5.28 5.32 6.22
C VAL A 84 -5.44 3.86 5.83
N ILE A 85 -4.81 3.49 4.73
CA ILE A 85 -4.92 2.14 4.18
C ILE A 85 -3.53 1.63 3.85
N ALA A 86 -3.45 0.36 3.50
CA ALA A 86 -2.19 -0.25 3.11
C ALA A 86 -2.25 -0.64 1.64
N PHE A 87 -1.09 -0.61 1.02
CA PHE A 87 -0.89 -1.12 -0.32
C PHE A 87 0.35 -2.00 -0.30
N GLU A 88 0.29 -3.15 -0.96
CA GLU A 88 1.39 -4.09 -0.95
C GLU A 88 1.62 -4.59 -2.36
N ALA A 89 2.89 -4.72 -2.73
CA ALA A 89 3.25 -5.44 -3.94
C ALA A 89 4.49 -6.26 -3.66
N ASP A 90 4.67 -7.31 -4.43
CA ASP A 90 5.75 -8.24 -4.19
C ASP A 90 6.09 -9.00 -5.46
N GLU A 91 7.25 -9.64 -5.41
CA GLU A 91 7.62 -10.69 -6.36
C GLU A 91 8.24 -11.81 -5.55
N VAL A 92 7.59 -12.93 -5.50
CA VAL A 92 8.02 -14.05 -4.67
C VAL A 92 8.10 -15.30 -5.53
N ASP A 93 9.26 -15.97 -5.46
CA ASP A 93 9.43 -17.24 -6.16
C ASP A 93 8.69 -18.31 -5.36
N GLY A 94 7.72 -18.94 -5.99
CA GLY A 94 6.90 -19.94 -5.30
C GLY A 94 7.63 -21.21 -4.94
N ARG A 95 8.84 -21.42 -5.48
CA ARG A 95 9.59 -22.64 -5.20
C ARG A 95 10.39 -22.53 -3.91
N ASP A 96 10.95 -21.38 -3.62
CA ASP A 96 11.84 -21.25 -2.46
C ASP A 96 11.52 -20.04 -1.58
N GLY A 97 10.49 -19.28 -1.92
CA GLY A 97 10.06 -18.15 -1.10
C GLY A 97 10.94 -16.92 -1.21
N THR A 98 11.92 -16.92 -2.11
CA THR A 98 12.78 -15.73 -2.26
C THR A 98 12.09 -14.65 -3.05
N GLY A 99 12.51 -13.42 -2.83
CA GLY A 99 11.98 -12.28 -3.57
C GLY A 99 12.02 -11.03 -2.74
N TRP A 100 11.02 -10.20 -2.90
CA TRP A 100 10.89 -8.95 -2.16
C TRP A 100 9.43 -8.63 -1.97
N CYS A 101 9.14 -7.85 -0.93
CA CYS A 101 7.82 -7.27 -0.76
C CYS A 101 7.95 -5.84 -0.26
N VAL A 102 7.00 -5.00 -0.63
CA VAL A 102 6.95 -3.59 -0.23
C VAL A 102 5.53 -3.27 0.20
N THR A 103 5.41 -2.69 1.38
CA THR A 103 4.13 -2.22 1.91
C THR A 103 4.19 -0.72 2.07
N VAL A 104 3.16 -0.04 1.60
CA VAL A 104 3.00 1.39 1.74
C VAL A 104 1.77 1.62 2.62
N LEU A 105 1.95 2.39 3.68
CA LEU A 105 0.83 2.83 4.51
C LEU A 105 0.64 4.31 4.30
N GLY A 106 -0.58 4.72 4.12
CA GLY A 106 -0.84 6.13 3.94
C GLY A 106 -2.31 6.44 3.77
N ARG A 107 -2.59 7.72 3.78
CA ARG A 107 -3.95 8.22 3.64
C ARG A 107 -4.35 8.20 2.18
N ALA A 108 -5.55 7.74 1.93
CA ALA A 108 -6.11 7.67 0.59
C ALA A 108 -6.94 8.91 0.29
N GLU A 109 -6.72 9.46 -0.88
CA GLU A 109 -7.55 10.54 -1.43
C GLU A 109 -8.26 10.00 -2.66
N VAL A 110 -9.55 10.22 -2.72
CA VAL A 110 -10.35 9.76 -3.85
C VAL A 110 -10.75 10.97 -4.68
N ARG A 111 -10.43 10.91 -5.97
CA ARG A 111 -10.74 11.98 -6.89
C ARG A 111 -11.73 11.45 -7.91
N ARG A 112 -12.86 12.11 -8.01
CA ARG A 112 -13.91 11.77 -8.98
C ARG A 112 -14.01 12.91 -9.98
N PRO A 113 -13.35 12.78 -11.14
CA PRO A 113 -13.35 13.92 -12.08
C PRO A 113 -14.71 14.21 -12.70
N SER A 114 -15.63 13.26 -12.67
CA SER A 114 -16.94 13.47 -13.24
C SER A 114 -17.99 12.73 -12.42
N PRO A 115 -19.15 13.35 -12.15
CA PRO A 115 -20.22 12.65 -11.45
C PRO A 115 -21.05 11.74 -12.37
N ALA A 116 -20.73 11.69 -13.66
CA ALA A 116 -21.55 10.91 -14.59
C ALA A 116 -21.44 9.42 -14.27
N PRO A 117 -22.52 8.65 -14.45
CA PRO A 117 -22.47 7.21 -14.23
C PRO A 117 -21.43 6.53 -15.09
N GLY A 118 -20.81 5.49 -14.57
CA GLY A 118 -19.82 4.73 -15.30
C GLY A 118 -18.46 5.36 -15.36
N THR A 119 -18.22 6.47 -14.67
CA THR A 119 -16.92 7.11 -14.67
C THR A 119 -15.99 6.44 -13.69
N ARG A 120 -14.70 6.77 -13.85
CA ARG A 120 -13.65 6.22 -12.99
C ARG A 120 -13.29 7.23 -11.91
N ALA A 121 -12.88 6.71 -10.77
CA ALA A 121 -12.25 7.50 -9.74
C ALA A 121 -10.78 7.14 -9.69
N GLU A 122 -9.96 8.11 -9.34
CA GLU A 122 -8.55 7.87 -9.07
C GLU A 122 -8.34 7.94 -7.57
N ILE A 123 -7.65 6.94 -7.04
CA ILE A 123 -7.28 6.91 -5.64
C ILE A 123 -5.78 7.09 -5.56
N ARG A 124 -5.36 8.06 -4.75
CA ARG A 124 -3.95 8.28 -4.47
C ARG A 124 -3.68 7.94 -3.02
N ILE A 125 -2.71 7.07 -2.79
CA ILE A 125 -2.26 6.74 -1.45
C ILE A 125 -0.98 7.53 -1.21
N ALA A 126 -1.04 8.48 -0.28
CA ALA A 126 0.11 9.28 0.08
C ALA A 126 1.02 8.44 0.98
N PRO A 127 2.27 8.21 0.59
CA PRO A 127 3.12 7.29 1.38
C PRO A 127 3.57 7.96 2.65
N GLU A 128 3.09 7.47 3.77
CA GLU A 128 3.50 7.95 5.08
C GLU A 128 4.51 7.01 5.71
N LEU A 129 4.43 5.73 5.37
CA LEU A 129 5.40 4.74 5.80
C LEU A 129 5.60 3.76 4.66
N VAL A 130 6.85 3.52 4.30
CA VAL A 130 7.19 2.55 3.26
C VAL A 130 8.12 1.52 3.89
N VAL A 131 7.72 0.26 3.86
CA VAL A 131 8.50 -0.84 4.42
C VAL A 131 8.75 -1.84 3.32
N GLY A 132 10.02 -2.07 3.02
CA GLY A 132 10.40 -3.08 2.04
C GLY A 132 11.35 -4.07 2.66
N ARG A 133 11.32 -5.29 2.15
CA ARG A 133 12.23 -6.31 2.63
C ARG A 133 12.53 -7.34 1.56
N HIS A 134 13.75 -7.84 1.60
CA HIS A 134 14.10 -9.04 0.87
C HIS A 134 13.56 -10.25 1.60
N LEU A 135 13.14 -11.23 0.84
CA LEU A 135 12.66 -12.49 1.39
C LEU A 135 13.73 -13.54 1.16
N ALA A 136 14.12 -14.22 2.21
CA ALA A 136 15.12 -15.29 2.15
C ALA A 136 14.43 -16.60 1.80
N PRO A 137 15.19 -17.61 1.35
CA PRO A 137 14.60 -18.91 1.15
C PRO A 137 13.97 -19.44 2.41
N ASP A 138 12.85 -20.13 2.26
CA ASP A 138 12.22 -20.78 3.40
C ASP A 138 13.17 -21.79 4.02
N PRO A 139 13.26 -21.86 5.35
CA PRO A 139 13.97 -22.94 5.97
C PRO A 139 13.21 -24.24 5.69
N SER A 140 13.88 -25.27 5.32
CA SER A 140 13.23 -26.54 5.02
C SER A 140 13.41 -27.54 6.12
#